data_ff9537895c5dcea796f5f12a3cbae76a
#
_entry.id   ff9537895c5dcea796f5f12a3cbae76a
#
_cell.length_a   1.000
_cell.length_b   1.000
_cell.length_c   1.000
_cell.angle_alpha   90.00
_cell.angle_beta   90.00
_cell.angle_gamma   90.00
#
_symmetry.space_group_name_H-M   'P 1'
#
loop_
_entity.id
_entity.type
_entity.pdbx_description
1 polymer ?
#
loop_
_entity_poly.entity_id
_entity_poly.type
_entity_poly.pdbx_seq_one_letter_code
_entity_poly.pdbx_strand_id
1 'polypeptide(L)'
;MRAGAWKDPAVEGWGLFLGSSLLPIVKMPWPWRRKTRRTLARIAIEGPIGAGTRTRVLKAIRQVEERECPALLLRIDTPGGTVGDSQEILEALLRLRKKGCRVVASFGNISASGGVYVAMGAERIVSNPGTITGSIGVILRGNDLSRLLDRLGVRFETVKSGLYKDILSPDRALSSEERQLLQELIDSSYGQFVAAVAQGRGMEEARVRTFADGRVFSGAQAKDLGLVDALGDEEAAREMAVELAGLPLKTKPVTFGKPPQRFAGVLPGRSMLSRMGQLITMEVGWSGQPLWLYRP
;
A
#
# COMPACT_ATOMS: atom_id res chain seq x y z
N MET A 1 18.80 47.19 34.69
CA MET A 1 17.80 48.28 34.48
C MET A 1 16.46 47.65 34.20
N ARG A 2 15.61 47.80 35.10
CA ARG A 2 14.17 47.80 35.35
C ARG A 2 13.23 47.36 34.28
N ALA A 3 12.39 46.38 34.69
CA ALA A 3 11.13 45.91 34.12
C ALA A 3 10.07 47.02 34.00
N GLY A 4 9.22 46.92 33.02
CA GLY A 4 7.98 47.69 32.84
C GLY A 4 6.80 46.77 32.60
N ALA A 5 6.00 46.57 33.66
CA ALA A 5 4.73 45.89 33.62
C ALA A 5 3.64 46.82 33.10
N TRP A 6 2.78 46.29 32.19
CA TRP A 6 1.52 46.96 31.83
C TRP A 6 0.39 46.37 32.63
N LYS A 7 -0.33 47.28 33.33
CA LYS A 7 -1.56 47.01 34.10
C LYS A 7 -2.77 47.23 33.22
N ASP A 8 -3.74 46.32 33.34
CA ASP A 8 -5.11 46.43 32.87
C ASP A 8 -5.91 47.41 33.71
N PRO A 9 -6.79 48.25 33.13
CA PRO A 9 -7.84 48.90 33.86
C PRO A 9 -9.20 48.17 33.75
N ALA A 10 -9.78 47.96 34.91
CA ALA A 10 -11.12 47.49 35.18
C ALA A 10 -12.20 48.35 34.53
N VAL A 11 -13.29 47.68 34.07
CA VAL A 11 -14.60 48.31 33.89
C VAL A 11 -15.63 47.52 34.69
N GLU A 12 -16.14 48.22 35.70
CA GLU A 12 -17.24 47.76 36.56
C GLU A 12 -18.60 47.73 35.86
N GLY A 13 -19.33 46.71 36.21
CA GLY A 13 -20.73 46.81 36.60
C GLY A 13 -21.81 46.91 35.50
N TRP A 14 -22.62 45.84 35.43
CA TRP A 14 -24.08 45.91 35.53
C TRP A 14 -24.58 44.50 35.80
N GLY A 15 -25.10 44.26 37.01
CA GLY A 15 -25.76 43.02 37.39
C GLY A 15 -27.17 42.94 36.83
N LEU A 16 -27.51 41.76 36.35
CA LEU A 16 -28.89 41.28 36.29
C LEU A 16 -28.89 39.81 36.69
N PHE A 17 -29.43 39.55 37.86
CA PHE A 17 -29.81 38.23 38.39
C PHE A 17 -30.85 37.60 37.47
N LEU A 18 -30.57 36.49 36.82
CA LEU A 18 -31.56 35.53 36.37
C LEU A 18 -31.04 34.11 36.71
N GLY A 19 -31.92 33.39 37.40
CA GLY A 19 -31.70 32.14 38.10
C GLY A 19 -30.96 31.07 37.32
N SER A 20 -29.98 30.49 37.98
CA SER A 20 -29.21 29.33 37.55
C SER A 20 -30.02 28.04 37.79
N SER A 21 -30.56 27.46 36.76
CA SER A 21 -30.77 26.03 36.68
C SER A 21 -29.96 25.45 35.55
N LEU A 22 -28.70 25.11 35.85
CA LEU A 22 -27.84 24.31 34.99
C LEU A 22 -28.46 22.89 34.91
N LEU A 23 -29.29 22.66 33.90
CA LEU A 23 -29.61 21.30 33.48
C LEU A 23 -28.33 20.62 32.96
N PRO A 24 -28.00 19.41 33.44
CA PRO A 24 -26.86 18.69 32.88
C PRO A 24 -27.14 18.43 31.42
N ILE A 25 -26.19 18.83 30.56
CA ILE A 25 -26.18 18.44 29.13
C ILE A 25 -26.01 16.93 29.10
N VAL A 26 -27.15 16.21 29.10
CA VAL A 26 -27.17 14.80 28.78
C VAL A 26 -26.71 14.68 27.35
N LYS A 27 -25.45 14.23 27.14
CA LYS A 27 -24.96 13.81 25.84
C LYS A 27 -25.83 12.63 25.38
N MET A 28 -26.96 12.95 24.72
CA MET A 28 -27.73 11.93 24.03
C MET A 28 -26.81 11.17 23.07
N PRO A 29 -26.66 9.85 23.21
CA PRO A 29 -25.95 9.09 22.23
C PRO A 29 -26.72 9.14 20.91
N TRP A 30 -26.16 9.77 19.91
CA TRP A 30 -26.74 9.93 18.58
C TRP A 30 -27.09 8.54 18.02
N PRO A 31 -28.36 8.21 17.71
CA PRO A 31 -28.81 6.85 17.38
C PRO A 31 -28.20 6.28 16.07
N TRP A 32 -27.45 7.07 15.31
CA TRP A 32 -26.86 6.69 14.04
C TRP A 32 -25.52 5.94 14.18
N ARG A 33 -24.89 5.93 15.36
CA ARG A 33 -23.63 5.21 15.62
C ARG A 33 -23.75 3.68 15.64
N ARG A 34 -24.95 3.15 15.84
CA ARG A 34 -25.17 1.69 15.94
C ARG A 34 -25.22 0.94 14.60
N LYS A 35 -25.35 1.63 13.45
CA LYS A 35 -25.43 0.96 12.13
C LYS A 35 -24.08 0.54 11.53
N THR A 36 -22.96 1.04 12.04
CA THR A 36 -21.64 0.81 11.44
C THR A 36 -21.01 -0.53 11.78
N ARG A 37 -21.34 -1.11 12.94
CA ARG A 37 -20.87 -2.45 13.37
C ARG A 37 -21.38 -3.64 12.54
N ARG A 38 -22.18 -3.41 11.49
CA ARG A 38 -22.69 -4.44 10.57
C ARG A 38 -22.25 -4.21 9.13
N THR A 39 -21.21 -3.41 8.92
CA THR A 39 -20.75 -3.06 7.58
C THR A 39 -19.53 -3.87 7.21
N LEU A 40 -19.61 -4.62 6.11
CA LEU A 40 -18.44 -5.15 5.44
C LEU A 40 -17.80 -4.02 4.61
N ALA A 41 -16.59 -3.63 4.95
CA ALA A 41 -15.83 -2.68 4.14
C ALA A 41 -15.19 -3.39 2.93
N ARG A 42 -15.03 -2.68 1.82
CA ARG A 42 -14.24 -3.10 0.66
C ARG A 42 -13.25 -2.01 0.30
N ILE A 43 -11.98 -2.40 0.14
CA ILE A 43 -10.92 -1.55 -0.41
C ILE A 43 -10.31 -2.29 -1.59
N ALA A 44 -10.03 -1.58 -2.70
CA ALA A 44 -9.35 -2.15 -3.85
C ALA A 44 -7.97 -1.51 -4.04
N ILE A 45 -6.96 -2.36 -4.26
CA ILE A 45 -5.62 -1.97 -4.70
C ILE A 45 -5.50 -2.46 -6.14
N GLU A 46 -5.59 -1.52 -7.08
CA GLU A 46 -5.57 -1.80 -8.51
C GLU A 46 -4.42 -1.03 -9.15
N GLY A 47 -3.69 -1.71 -10.05
CA GLY A 47 -2.50 -1.16 -10.68
C GLY A 47 -1.31 -1.01 -9.72
N PRO A 48 -0.24 -0.31 -10.13
CA PRO A 48 0.99 -0.23 -9.36
C PRO A 48 0.84 0.45 -8.00
N ILE A 49 1.60 -0.04 -7.00
CA ILE A 49 1.67 0.54 -5.66
C ILE A 49 2.74 1.63 -5.66
N GLY A 50 2.31 2.88 -5.52
CA GLY A 50 3.15 4.06 -5.36
C GLY A 50 2.46 5.04 -4.45
N ALA A 51 3.02 6.24 -4.28
CA ALA A 51 2.54 7.27 -3.33
C ALA A 51 1.04 7.58 -3.47
N GLY A 52 0.52 7.64 -4.70
CA GLY A 52 -0.91 7.89 -4.95
C GLY A 52 -1.81 6.76 -4.45
N THR A 53 -1.42 5.50 -4.73
CA THR A 53 -2.14 4.30 -4.26
C THR A 53 -2.05 4.22 -2.74
N ARG A 54 -0.88 4.38 -2.14
CA ARG A 54 -0.67 4.40 -0.70
C ARG A 54 -1.58 5.44 -0.03
N THR A 55 -1.53 6.70 -0.45
CA THR A 55 -2.32 7.79 0.16
C THR A 55 -3.81 7.49 0.14
N ARG A 56 -4.32 7.00 -0.99
CA ARG A 56 -5.71 6.60 -1.16
C ARG A 56 -6.11 5.45 -0.24
N VAL A 57 -5.29 4.40 -0.19
CA VAL A 57 -5.55 3.19 0.60
C VAL A 57 -5.47 3.49 2.09
N LEU A 58 -4.46 4.24 2.56
CA LEU A 58 -4.35 4.64 3.96
C LEU A 58 -5.54 5.49 4.42
N LYS A 59 -6.01 6.41 3.58
CA LYS A 59 -7.22 7.19 3.86
C LYS A 59 -8.46 6.28 3.97
N ALA A 60 -8.57 5.29 3.09
CA ALA A 60 -9.68 4.33 3.14
C ALA A 60 -9.63 3.46 4.41
N ILE A 61 -8.44 2.96 4.80
CA ILE A 61 -8.25 2.19 6.03
C ILE A 61 -8.65 3.02 7.26
N ARG A 62 -8.27 4.30 7.33
CA ARG A 62 -8.72 5.20 8.42
C ARG A 62 -10.25 5.32 8.47
N GLN A 63 -10.91 5.46 7.32
CA GLN A 63 -12.38 5.51 7.28
C GLN A 63 -13.03 4.20 7.75
N VAL A 64 -12.44 3.03 7.42
CA VAL A 64 -12.88 1.72 7.91
C VAL A 64 -12.74 1.64 9.42
N GLU A 65 -11.62 2.11 9.96
CA GLU A 65 -11.33 2.19 11.39
C GLU A 65 -12.30 3.13 12.12
N GLU A 66 -12.47 4.37 11.63
CA GLU A 66 -13.39 5.38 12.23
C GLU A 66 -14.84 4.91 12.25
N ARG A 67 -15.22 4.08 11.26
CA ARG A 67 -16.56 3.47 11.21
C ARG A 67 -16.67 2.16 11.98
N GLU A 68 -15.62 1.72 12.65
CA GLU A 68 -15.58 0.46 13.40
C GLU A 68 -16.12 -0.73 12.60
N CYS A 69 -15.74 -0.81 11.29
CA CYS A 69 -16.18 -1.91 10.44
C CYS A 69 -15.60 -3.23 10.96
N PRO A 70 -16.42 -4.26 11.21
CA PRO A 70 -15.94 -5.53 11.78
C PRO A 70 -15.17 -6.38 10.76
N ALA A 71 -15.33 -6.12 9.46
CA ALA A 71 -14.62 -6.83 8.40
C ALA A 71 -14.22 -5.91 7.26
N LEU A 72 -13.09 -6.25 6.63
CA LEU A 72 -12.56 -5.66 5.42
C LEU A 72 -12.30 -6.74 4.37
N LEU A 73 -12.95 -6.62 3.21
CA LEU A 73 -12.60 -7.32 1.98
C LEU A 73 -11.57 -6.47 1.22
N LEU A 74 -10.33 -6.96 1.14
CA LEU A 74 -9.24 -6.29 0.47
C LEU A 74 -9.02 -6.90 -0.91
N ARG A 75 -9.49 -6.25 -1.97
CA ARG A 75 -9.23 -6.66 -3.36
C ARG A 75 -7.85 -6.21 -3.76
N ILE A 76 -7.01 -7.13 -4.25
CA ILE A 76 -5.64 -6.87 -4.70
C ILE A 76 -5.52 -7.30 -6.15
N ASP A 77 -5.25 -6.35 -7.05
CA ASP A 77 -5.00 -6.59 -8.48
C ASP A 77 -3.86 -5.68 -8.93
N THR A 78 -2.62 -6.07 -8.61
CA THR A 78 -1.43 -5.25 -8.73
C THR A 78 -0.19 -6.06 -9.07
N PRO A 79 0.70 -5.53 -9.92
CA PRO A 79 2.04 -6.12 -10.11
C PRO A 79 3.00 -5.84 -8.92
N GLY A 80 2.57 -5.07 -7.91
CA GLY A 80 3.42 -4.58 -6.84
C GLY A 80 3.79 -3.11 -7.01
N GLY A 81 4.95 -2.70 -6.48
CA GLY A 81 5.41 -1.32 -6.57
C GLY A 81 6.56 -1.00 -5.61
N THR A 82 6.60 0.22 -5.10
CA THR A 82 7.66 0.67 -4.20
C THR A 82 7.61 -0.03 -2.84
N VAL A 83 8.78 -0.33 -2.30
CA VAL A 83 8.95 -1.02 -1.01
C VAL A 83 8.27 -0.25 0.12
N GLY A 84 8.63 1.02 0.30
CA GLY A 84 8.11 1.83 1.41
C GLY A 84 6.59 2.03 1.37
N ASP A 85 6.01 2.28 0.18
CA ASP A 85 4.55 2.43 0.06
C ASP A 85 3.80 1.14 0.41
N SER A 86 4.35 -0.03 0.01
CA SER A 86 3.79 -1.34 0.34
C SER A 86 3.88 -1.63 1.84
N GLN A 87 4.99 -1.26 2.50
CA GLN A 87 5.17 -1.40 3.94
C GLN A 87 4.17 -0.57 4.74
N GLU A 88 3.98 0.70 4.38
CA GLU A 88 3.01 1.56 5.07
C GLU A 88 1.59 1.00 5.00
N ILE A 89 1.20 0.41 3.86
CA ILE A 89 -0.11 -0.23 3.70
C ILE A 89 -0.21 -1.47 4.58
N LEU A 90 0.79 -2.36 4.56
CA LEU A 90 0.84 -3.56 5.42
C LEU A 90 0.68 -3.19 6.89
N GLU A 91 1.48 -2.25 7.39
CA GLU A 91 1.43 -1.79 8.76
C GLU A 91 0.06 -1.22 9.15
N ALA A 92 -0.59 -0.50 8.24
CA ALA A 92 -1.95 0.02 8.49
C ALA A 92 -2.97 -1.12 8.61
N LEU A 93 -2.87 -2.17 7.78
CA LEU A 93 -3.73 -3.34 7.87
C LEU A 93 -3.51 -4.12 9.17
N LEU A 94 -2.26 -4.31 9.58
CA LEU A 94 -1.93 -4.97 10.85
C LEU A 94 -2.49 -4.20 12.05
N ARG A 95 -2.38 -2.85 12.04
CA ARG A 95 -3.01 -2.00 13.08
C ARG A 95 -4.53 -2.14 13.09
N LEU A 96 -5.16 -2.18 11.92
CA LEU A 96 -6.61 -2.35 11.79
C LEU A 96 -7.07 -3.71 12.36
N ARG A 97 -6.32 -4.80 12.07
CA ARG A 97 -6.57 -6.13 12.64
C ARG A 97 -6.43 -6.15 14.17
N LYS A 98 -5.40 -5.51 14.72
CA LYS A 98 -5.22 -5.38 16.18
C LYS A 98 -6.41 -4.69 16.86
N LYS A 99 -7.17 -3.86 16.13
CA LYS A 99 -8.40 -3.23 16.59
C LYS A 99 -9.66 -4.09 16.41
N GLY A 100 -9.50 -5.33 15.96
CA GLY A 100 -10.56 -6.33 15.85
C GLY A 100 -11.26 -6.39 14.49
N CYS A 101 -10.82 -5.66 13.47
CA CYS A 101 -11.35 -5.79 12.11
C CYS A 101 -10.78 -7.05 11.44
N ARG A 102 -11.65 -7.94 10.95
CA ARG A 102 -11.26 -9.13 10.19
C ARG A 102 -10.91 -8.75 8.77
N VAL A 103 -9.71 -9.09 8.30
CA VAL A 103 -9.23 -8.72 6.96
C VAL A 103 -9.08 -9.98 6.11
N VAL A 104 -9.81 -10.02 5.00
CA VAL A 104 -9.68 -11.08 3.99
C VAL A 104 -9.22 -10.44 2.67
N ALA A 105 -8.13 -10.95 2.11
CA ALA A 105 -7.63 -10.53 0.81
C ALA A 105 -8.22 -11.40 -0.30
N SER A 106 -8.58 -10.77 -1.41
CA SER A 106 -9.00 -11.43 -2.66
C SER A 106 -8.05 -11.04 -3.76
N PHE A 107 -7.37 -12.00 -4.34
CA PHE A 107 -6.45 -11.79 -5.45
C PHE A 107 -7.18 -11.64 -6.78
N GLY A 108 -6.75 -10.65 -7.57
CA GLY A 108 -7.25 -10.37 -8.91
C GLY A 108 -6.56 -11.18 -10.00
N ASN A 109 -6.42 -10.58 -11.17
CA ASN A 109 -5.71 -11.20 -12.28
C ASN A 109 -4.21 -11.33 -11.96
N ILE A 110 -3.64 -10.27 -11.37
CA ILE A 110 -2.25 -10.21 -10.92
C ILE A 110 -2.24 -9.73 -9.49
N SER A 111 -1.62 -10.49 -8.60
CA SER A 111 -1.42 -10.09 -7.20
C SER A 111 -0.02 -10.52 -6.80
N ALA A 112 0.97 -9.77 -7.29
CA ALA A 112 2.36 -10.17 -7.25
C ALA A 112 3.23 -9.17 -6.49
N SER A 113 4.38 -9.64 -6.00
CA SER A 113 5.42 -8.83 -5.38
C SER A 113 4.89 -7.94 -4.25
N GLY A 114 4.93 -6.61 -4.34
CA GLY A 114 4.33 -5.72 -3.33
C GLY A 114 2.86 -6.03 -3.01
N GLY A 115 2.10 -6.61 -3.95
CA GLY A 115 0.75 -7.09 -3.72
C GLY A 115 0.69 -8.27 -2.75
N VAL A 116 1.61 -9.24 -2.89
CA VAL A 116 1.79 -10.33 -1.91
C VAL A 116 2.22 -9.78 -0.56
N TYR A 117 3.16 -8.83 -0.54
CA TYR A 117 3.62 -8.21 0.69
C TYR A 117 2.46 -7.56 1.48
N VAL A 118 1.63 -6.78 0.80
CA VAL A 118 0.45 -6.14 1.42
C VAL A 118 -0.57 -7.18 1.90
N ALA A 119 -0.73 -8.29 1.14
CA ALA A 119 -1.65 -9.37 1.51
C ALA A 119 -1.28 -10.08 2.82
N MET A 120 -0.01 -10.00 3.27
CA MET A 120 0.41 -10.52 4.58
C MET A 120 -0.28 -9.78 5.75
N GLY A 121 -0.90 -8.65 5.50
CA GLY A 121 -1.77 -7.96 6.45
C GLY A 121 -3.16 -8.59 6.61
N ALA A 122 -3.55 -9.53 5.75
CA ALA A 122 -4.83 -10.24 5.85
C ALA A 122 -4.75 -11.45 6.80
N GLU A 123 -5.89 -11.90 7.31
CA GLU A 123 -6.02 -13.16 8.06
C GLU A 123 -6.17 -14.35 7.14
N ARG A 124 -6.84 -14.13 6.00
CA ARG A 124 -7.06 -15.13 4.96
C ARG A 124 -6.86 -14.49 3.59
N ILE A 125 -6.35 -15.29 2.67
CA ILE A 125 -6.11 -14.92 1.29
C ILE A 125 -6.84 -15.91 0.38
N VAL A 126 -7.73 -15.40 -0.47
CA VAL A 126 -8.45 -16.17 -1.48
C VAL A 126 -7.94 -15.76 -2.85
N SER A 127 -7.68 -16.71 -3.73
CA SER A 127 -7.17 -16.47 -5.08
C SER A 127 -7.91 -17.27 -6.12
N ASN A 128 -8.15 -16.68 -7.30
CA ASN A 128 -8.56 -17.50 -8.44
C ASN A 128 -7.43 -18.48 -8.83
N PRO A 129 -7.73 -19.69 -9.29
CA PRO A 129 -6.71 -20.66 -9.68
C PRO A 129 -5.71 -20.12 -10.72
N GLY A 130 -6.19 -19.27 -11.65
CA GLY A 130 -5.39 -18.69 -12.74
C GLY A 130 -4.73 -17.35 -12.41
N THR A 131 -4.87 -16.82 -11.21
CA THR A 131 -4.19 -15.58 -10.78
C THR A 131 -2.68 -15.72 -10.93
N ILE A 132 -2.01 -14.70 -11.44
CA ILE A 132 -0.54 -14.60 -11.38
C ILE A 132 -0.16 -13.99 -10.03
N THR A 133 0.63 -14.72 -9.23
CA THR A 133 1.09 -14.28 -7.91
C THR A 133 2.55 -14.66 -7.64
N GLY A 134 3.04 -14.49 -6.42
CA GLY A 134 4.45 -14.72 -6.10
C GLY A 134 5.30 -13.49 -6.42
N SER A 135 6.36 -13.65 -7.22
CA SER A 135 7.35 -12.59 -7.48
C SER A 135 7.89 -12.00 -6.16
N ILE A 136 8.20 -12.90 -5.20
CA ILE A 136 8.78 -12.51 -3.90
C ILE A 136 10.25 -12.24 -4.13
N GLY A 137 10.59 -10.98 -4.29
CA GLY A 137 11.93 -10.53 -4.61
C GLY A 137 12.00 -9.00 -4.71
N VAL A 138 13.21 -8.47 -4.85
CA VAL A 138 13.50 -7.04 -4.95
C VAL A 138 14.32 -6.78 -6.20
N ILE A 139 13.96 -5.77 -6.94
CA ILE A 139 14.76 -5.27 -8.06
C ILE A 139 15.06 -3.79 -7.88
N LEU A 140 16.24 -3.37 -8.30
CA LEU A 140 16.64 -2.00 -8.47
C LEU A 140 17.23 -1.85 -9.85
N ARG A 141 16.73 -0.92 -10.65
CA ARG A 141 17.17 -0.69 -12.02
C ARG A 141 17.77 0.69 -12.19
N GLY A 142 18.87 0.76 -12.89
CA GLY A 142 19.44 1.94 -13.50
C GLY A 142 19.71 1.66 -14.99
N ASN A 143 19.76 2.70 -15.79
CA ASN A 143 20.10 2.62 -17.21
C ASN A 143 21.52 3.16 -17.40
N ASP A 144 22.37 2.41 -18.09
CA ASP A 144 23.67 2.91 -18.56
C ASP A 144 23.49 3.39 -20.02
N LEU A 145 23.53 4.70 -20.19
CA LEU A 145 23.42 5.38 -21.49
C LEU A 145 24.76 5.96 -21.93
N SER A 146 25.86 5.68 -21.25
CA SER A 146 27.17 6.28 -21.51
C SER A 146 27.57 6.18 -22.99
N ARG A 147 27.45 4.99 -23.60
CA ARG A 147 27.76 4.78 -25.02
C ARG A 147 26.87 5.57 -25.98
N LEU A 148 25.60 5.79 -25.63
CA LEU A 148 24.67 6.60 -26.43
C LEU A 148 25.08 8.07 -26.35
N LEU A 149 25.37 8.56 -25.16
CA LEU A 149 25.78 9.94 -24.90
C LEU A 149 27.10 10.27 -25.61
N ASP A 150 28.06 9.36 -25.55
CA ASP A 150 29.33 9.51 -26.29
C ASP A 150 29.12 9.64 -27.80
N ARG A 151 28.21 8.85 -28.39
CA ARG A 151 27.89 8.95 -29.84
C ARG A 151 27.19 10.28 -30.18
N LEU A 152 26.47 10.85 -29.25
CA LEU A 152 25.78 12.15 -29.43
C LEU A 152 26.70 13.34 -29.10
N GLY A 153 27.91 13.09 -28.61
CA GLY A 153 28.83 14.15 -28.17
C GLY A 153 28.38 14.89 -26.92
N VAL A 154 27.49 14.26 -26.11
CA VAL A 154 26.96 14.84 -24.86
C VAL A 154 27.79 14.33 -23.70
N ARG A 155 28.28 15.25 -22.85
CA ARG A 155 29.01 14.95 -21.62
C ARG A 155 28.36 15.66 -20.45
N PHE A 156 28.29 14.96 -19.32
CA PHE A 156 27.85 15.54 -18.05
C PHE A 156 29.08 15.89 -17.21
N GLU A 157 29.10 17.11 -16.70
CA GLU A 157 30.09 17.53 -15.70
C GLU A 157 29.43 17.47 -14.33
N THR A 158 29.84 16.48 -13.51
CA THR A 158 29.24 16.25 -12.20
C THR A 158 30.19 16.68 -11.09
N VAL A 159 29.80 17.70 -10.33
CA VAL A 159 30.46 18.08 -9.08
C VAL A 159 29.64 17.51 -7.92
N LYS A 160 30.27 16.69 -7.07
CA LYS A 160 29.56 15.96 -6.01
C LYS A 160 30.27 16.06 -4.67
N SER A 161 29.50 16.10 -3.58
CA SER A 161 30.03 16.18 -2.22
C SER A 161 30.50 14.83 -1.66
N GLY A 162 30.14 13.71 -2.28
CA GLY A 162 30.50 12.37 -1.83
C GLY A 162 30.58 11.38 -2.97
N LEU A 163 31.37 10.32 -2.78
CA LEU A 163 31.71 9.34 -3.80
C LEU A 163 30.46 8.72 -4.47
N TYR A 164 29.45 8.39 -3.68
CA TYR A 164 28.27 7.66 -4.13
C TYR A 164 27.04 8.55 -4.44
N LYS A 165 27.23 9.89 -4.50
CA LYS A 165 26.09 10.80 -4.68
C LYS A 165 25.44 10.71 -6.06
N ASP A 166 26.18 10.23 -7.05
CA ASP A 166 25.74 10.01 -8.41
C ASP A 166 25.61 8.50 -8.77
N ILE A 167 25.42 7.66 -7.76
CA ILE A 167 25.15 6.24 -7.97
C ILE A 167 23.89 6.08 -8.84
N LEU A 168 23.92 5.17 -9.82
CA LEU A 168 22.90 4.99 -10.85
C LEU A 168 22.73 6.17 -11.82
N SER A 169 23.68 7.10 -11.87
CA SER A 169 23.69 8.10 -12.94
C SER A 169 23.76 7.41 -14.31
N PRO A 170 22.92 7.80 -15.29
CA PRO A 170 22.83 7.11 -16.58
C PRO A 170 24.02 7.37 -17.50
N ASP A 171 24.90 8.30 -17.17
CA ASP A 171 26.03 8.74 -17.98
C ASP A 171 27.30 7.91 -17.76
N ARG A 172 27.27 6.97 -16.82
CA ARG A 172 28.40 6.08 -16.52
C ARG A 172 27.96 4.70 -16.01
N ALA A 173 28.83 3.72 -16.19
CA ALA A 173 28.63 2.42 -15.57
C ALA A 173 28.82 2.46 -14.04
N LEU A 174 28.18 1.53 -13.33
CA LEU A 174 28.39 1.31 -11.90
C LEU A 174 29.79 0.72 -11.65
N SER A 175 30.46 1.20 -10.61
CA SER A 175 31.65 0.53 -10.08
C SER A 175 31.30 -0.77 -9.35
N SER A 176 32.34 -1.59 -9.05
CA SER A 176 32.18 -2.80 -8.23
C SER A 176 31.67 -2.50 -6.83
N GLU A 177 32.21 -1.46 -6.22
CA GLU A 177 31.84 -0.99 -4.86
C GLU A 177 30.41 -0.47 -4.83
N GLU A 178 30.01 0.31 -5.83
CA GLU A 178 28.63 0.79 -5.95
C GLU A 178 27.63 -0.36 -6.12
N ARG A 179 28.00 -1.37 -6.93
CA ARG A 179 27.19 -2.57 -7.11
C ARG A 179 27.02 -3.33 -5.81
N GLN A 180 28.07 -3.50 -5.03
CA GLN A 180 28.01 -4.16 -3.73
C GLN A 180 27.09 -3.40 -2.77
N LEU A 181 27.23 -2.07 -2.69
CA LEU A 181 26.41 -1.21 -1.85
C LEU A 181 24.91 -1.34 -2.19
N LEU A 182 24.59 -1.37 -3.49
CA LEU A 182 23.19 -1.58 -3.94
C LEU A 182 22.71 -3.00 -3.67
N GLN A 183 23.59 -4.02 -3.75
CA GLN A 183 23.23 -5.40 -3.41
C GLN A 183 22.88 -5.53 -1.93
N GLU A 184 23.63 -4.93 -1.03
CA GLU A 184 23.35 -4.91 0.41
C GLU A 184 21.97 -4.28 0.71
N LEU A 185 21.60 -3.20 0.00
CA LEU A 185 20.29 -2.57 0.11
C LEU A 185 19.18 -3.51 -0.37
N ILE A 186 19.39 -4.22 -1.48
CA ILE A 186 18.46 -5.23 -2.01
C ILE A 186 18.30 -6.37 -1.02
N ASP A 187 19.40 -6.91 -0.49
CA ASP A 187 19.40 -8.03 0.45
C ASP A 187 18.65 -7.69 1.74
N SER A 188 18.85 -6.47 2.26
CA SER A 188 18.09 -5.95 3.39
C SER A 188 16.57 -5.91 3.11
N SER A 189 16.17 -5.36 1.96
CA SER A 189 14.76 -5.27 1.56
C SER A 189 14.16 -6.65 1.28
N TYR A 190 14.93 -7.56 0.71
CA TYR A 190 14.55 -8.95 0.47
C TYR A 190 14.34 -9.71 1.78
N GLY A 191 15.24 -9.56 2.76
CA GLY A 191 15.09 -10.14 4.08
C GLY A 191 13.78 -9.71 4.76
N GLN A 192 13.43 -8.43 4.66
CA GLN A 192 12.16 -7.90 5.17
C GLN A 192 10.96 -8.54 4.47
N PHE A 193 11.03 -8.78 3.15
CA PHE A 193 9.95 -9.43 2.43
C PHE A 193 9.77 -10.87 2.89
N VAL A 194 10.86 -11.64 2.97
CA VAL A 194 10.82 -13.03 3.44
C VAL A 194 10.23 -13.10 4.85
N ALA A 195 10.68 -12.25 5.77
CA ALA A 195 10.16 -12.19 7.13
C ALA A 195 8.66 -11.86 7.18
N ALA A 196 8.19 -10.90 6.37
CA ALA A 196 6.77 -10.56 6.29
C ALA A 196 5.92 -11.73 5.81
N VAL A 197 6.38 -12.49 4.79
CA VAL A 197 5.69 -13.70 4.31
C VAL A 197 5.71 -14.78 5.37
N ALA A 198 6.86 -15.03 6.00
CA ALA A 198 7.01 -16.03 7.07
C ALA A 198 6.02 -15.74 8.21
N GLN A 199 5.99 -14.51 8.68
CA GLN A 199 5.07 -14.07 9.74
C GLN A 199 3.60 -14.14 9.31
N GLY A 200 3.28 -13.63 8.12
CA GLY A 200 1.90 -13.57 7.62
C GLY A 200 1.30 -14.95 7.32
N ARG A 201 2.15 -15.93 6.99
CA ARG A 201 1.74 -17.30 6.65
C ARG A 201 2.04 -18.32 7.73
N GLY A 202 2.68 -17.94 8.84
CA GLY A 202 3.09 -18.87 9.89
C GLY A 202 4.10 -19.91 9.40
N MET A 203 5.05 -19.50 8.55
CA MET A 203 6.08 -20.34 7.97
C MET A 203 7.46 -19.99 8.53
N GLU A 204 8.37 -20.96 8.53
CA GLU A 204 9.78 -20.69 8.76
C GLU A 204 10.38 -19.93 7.58
N GLU A 205 11.24 -18.92 7.83
CA GLU A 205 11.89 -18.15 6.77
C GLU A 205 12.67 -19.03 5.79
N ALA A 206 13.33 -20.09 6.28
CA ALA A 206 14.06 -21.04 5.45
C ALA A 206 13.13 -21.68 4.40
N ARG A 207 11.90 -22.04 4.77
CA ARG A 207 10.90 -22.55 3.83
C ARG A 207 10.48 -21.48 2.82
N VAL A 208 10.25 -20.24 3.25
CA VAL A 208 9.89 -19.15 2.34
C VAL A 208 10.99 -18.94 1.30
N ARG A 209 12.26 -18.98 1.69
CA ARG A 209 13.41 -18.82 0.80
C ARG A 209 13.50 -19.88 -0.30
N THR A 210 12.90 -21.07 -0.14
CA THR A 210 12.90 -22.12 -1.17
C THR A 210 12.10 -21.74 -2.43
N PHE A 211 11.18 -20.78 -2.32
CA PHE A 211 10.36 -20.32 -3.44
C PHE A 211 10.34 -18.78 -3.62
N ALA A 212 11.05 -18.04 -2.78
CA ALA A 212 11.10 -16.58 -2.80
C ALA A 212 12.31 -16.07 -3.63
N ASP A 213 12.48 -16.58 -4.83
CA ASP A 213 13.57 -16.21 -5.75
C ASP A 213 13.11 -15.28 -6.90
N GLY A 214 11.95 -14.67 -6.73
CA GLY A 214 11.35 -13.78 -7.73
C GLY A 214 10.46 -14.48 -8.76
N ARG A 215 10.36 -15.82 -8.72
CA ARG A 215 9.46 -16.56 -9.61
C ARG A 215 7.99 -16.26 -9.34
N VAL A 216 7.17 -16.48 -10.36
CA VAL A 216 5.72 -16.35 -10.28
C VAL A 216 5.05 -17.71 -10.21
N PHE A 217 3.84 -17.71 -9.67
CA PHE A 217 2.99 -18.88 -9.49
C PHE A 217 1.59 -18.59 -10.00
N SER A 218 0.87 -19.62 -10.38
CA SER A 218 -0.58 -19.55 -10.46
C SER A 218 -1.20 -19.53 -9.05
N GLY A 219 -2.43 -19.06 -8.92
CA GLY A 219 -3.15 -19.12 -7.64
C GLY A 219 -3.26 -20.56 -7.10
N ALA A 220 -3.41 -21.54 -7.99
CA ALA A 220 -3.42 -22.95 -7.61
C ALA A 220 -2.08 -23.38 -6.97
N GLN A 221 -0.96 -23.09 -7.63
CA GLN A 221 0.39 -23.37 -7.08
C GLN A 221 0.65 -22.64 -5.77
N ALA A 222 0.19 -21.38 -5.67
CA ALA A 222 0.32 -20.58 -4.46
C ALA A 222 -0.44 -21.21 -3.27
N LYS A 223 -1.58 -21.85 -3.54
CA LYS A 223 -2.31 -22.63 -2.52
C LYS A 223 -1.51 -23.82 -2.03
N ASP A 224 -0.91 -24.59 -2.93
CA ASP A 224 -0.09 -25.76 -2.58
C ASP A 224 1.14 -25.36 -1.76
N LEU A 225 1.73 -24.18 -2.06
CA LEU A 225 2.82 -23.60 -1.28
C LEU A 225 2.39 -23.07 0.09
N GLY A 226 1.09 -22.85 0.30
CA GLY A 226 0.55 -22.24 1.52
C GLY A 226 0.58 -20.71 1.52
N LEU A 227 0.89 -20.08 0.38
CA LEU A 227 0.81 -18.62 0.23
C LEU A 227 -0.63 -18.11 0.22
N VAL A 228 -1.58 -18.94 -0.18
CA VAL A 228 -3.01 -18.64 -0.29
C VAL A 228 -3.79 -19.67 0.54
N ASP A 229 -4.86 -19.26 1.21
CA ASP A 229 -5.67 -20.12 2.06
C ASP A 229 -6.73 -20.91 1.30
N ALA A 230 -7.34 -20.31 0.27
CA ALA A 230 -8.40 -20.92 -0.51
C ALA A 230 -8.37 -20.47 -1.97
N LEU A 231 -8.89 -21.36 -2.85
CA LEU A 231 -9.17 -21.00 -4.22
C LEU A 231 -10.62 -20.52 -4.33
N GLY A 232 -10.84 -19.43 -5.08
CA GLY A 232 -12.14 -18.84 -5.29
C GLY A 232 -12.03 -17.43 -5.86
N ASP A 233 -13.18 -16.85 -6.15
CA ASP A 233 -13.31 -15.49 -6.65
C ASP A 233 -13.46 -14.46 -5.51
N GLU A 234 -13.79 -13.23 -5.86
CA GLU A 234 -14.01 -12.16 -4.87
C GLU A 234 -15.24 -12.45 -4.00
N GLU A 235 -16.23 -13.16 -4.52
CA GLU A 235 -17.43 -13.53 -3.78
C GLU A 235 -17.11 -14.54 -2.69
N ALA A 236 -16.29 -15.55 -2.98
CA ALA A 236 -15.81 -16.50 -1.97
C ALA A 236 -15.02 -15.80 -0.85
N ALA A 237 -14.19 -14.81 -1.20
CA ALA A 237 -13.49 -13.99 -0.22
C ALA A 237 -14.45 -13.11 0.61
N ARG A 238 -15.51 -12.59 0.01
CA ARG A 238 -16.58 -11.86 0.70
C ARG A 238 -17.28 -12.74 1.72
N GLU A 239 -17.67 -13.95 1.34
CA GLU A 239 -18.32 -14.91 2.22
C GLU A 239 -17.43 -15.26 3.41
N MET A 240 -16.17 -15.54 3.17
CA MET A 240 -15.18 -15.80 4.22
C MET A 240 -15.02 -14.59 5.17
N ALA A 241 -15.00 -13.35 4.66
CA ALA A 241 -14.92 -12.16 5.49
C ALA A 241 -16.16 -11.96 6.37
N VAL A 242 -17.33 -12.24 5.80
CA VAL A 242 -18.63 -12.17 6.51
C VAL A 242 -18.70 -13.21 7.61
N GLU A 243 -18.29 -14.44 7.33
CA GLU A 243 -18.25 -15.55 8.29
C GLU A 243 -17.30 -15.25 9.47
N LEU A 244 -16.06 -14.85 9.18
CA LEU A 244 -15.07 -14.51 10.20
C LEU A 244 -15.51 -13.37 11.13
N ALA A 245 -16.33 -12.45 10.62
CA ALA A 245 -16.86 -11.32 11.39
C ALA A 245 -18.24 -11.56 12.02
N GLY A 246 -18.85 -12.74 11.83
CA GLY A 246 -20.19 -13.04 12.30
C GLY A 246 -21.28 -12.13 11.69
N LEU A 247 -21.08 -11.67 10.45
CA LEU A 247 -22.04 -10.85 9.72
C LEU A 247 -23.06 -11.73 8.97
N PRO A 248 -24.27 -11.21 8.66
CA PRO A 248 -25.22 -11.93 7.81
C PRO A 248 -24.64 -12.23 6.43
N LEU A 249 -24.80 -13.44 5.89
CA LEU A 249 -24.24 -13.87 4.60
C LEU A 249 -24.62 -12.95 3.42
N LYS A 250 -25.78 -12.31 3.45
CA LYS A 250 -26.25 -11.35 2.45
C LYS A 250 -25.65 -9.94 2.58
N THR A 251 -24.70 -9.73 3.51
CA THR A 251 -24.07 -8.42 3.72
C THR A 251 -23.30 -7.99 2.47
N LYS A 252 -23.74 -6.89 1.85
CA LYS A 252 -23.07 -6.30 0.70
C LYS A 252 -21.91 -5.42 1.16
N PRO A 253 -20.77 -5.43 0.46
CA PRO A 253 -19.64 -4.60 0.81
C PRO A 253 -19.88 -3.12 0.46
N VAL A 254 -19.41 -2.23 1.34
CA VAL A 254 -19.36 -0.79 1.10
C VAL A 254 -17.92 -0.43 0.69
N THR A 255 -17.77 0.12 -0.51
CA THR A 255 -16.44 0.46 -1.05
C THR A 255 -15.94 1.78 -0.50
N PHE A 256 -14.72 1.76 0.05
CA PHE A 256 -13.95 2.91 0.50
C PHE A 256 -12.78 3.17 -0.45
N GLY A 257 -12.38 4.43 -0.58
CA GLY A 257 -11.21 4.79 -1.37
C GLY A 257 -11.33 4.40 -2.84
N LYS A 258 -12.46 4.67 -3.48
CA LYS A 258 -12.62 4.44 -4.92
C LYS A 258 -11.47 5.12 -5.67
N PRO A 259 -10.82 4.43 -6.62
CA PRO A 259 -9.85 5.08 -7.49
C PRO A 259 -10.54 6.26 -8.19
N PRO A 260 -9.79 7.35 -8.49
CA PRO A 260 -10.36 8.44 -9.25
C PRO A 260 -10.91 7.88 -10.55
N GLN A 261 -12.20 8.11 -10.83
CA GLN A 261 -12.75 7.78 -12.12
C GLN A 261 -11.95 8.57 -13.15
N ARG A 262 -11.09 7.89 -13.87
CA ARG A 262 -10.53 8.46 -15.09
C ARG A 262 -11.73 8.58 -16.02
N PHE A 263 -12.25 9.79 -16.15
CA PHE A 263 -13.04 10.11 -17.32
C PHE A 263 -12.15 9.79 -18.52
N ALA A 264 -12.38 8.63 -19.11
CA ALA A 264 -11.87 8.33 -20.43
C ALA A 264 -12.59 9.31 -21.36
N GLY A 265 -12.07 10.54 -21.39
CA GLY A 265 -12.48 11.52 -22.35
C GLY A 265 -12.30 10.89 -23.71
N VAL A 266 -13.42 10.67 -24.36
CA VAL A 266 -13.56 10.11 -25.70
C VAL A 266 -12.87 11.08 -26.66
N LEU A 267 -11.53 10.93 -26.81
CA LEU A 267 -10.79 11.44 -27.95
C LEU A 267 -10.12 10.21 -28.59
N PRO A 268 -10.64 9.73 -29.73
CA PRO A 268 -9.97 8.68 -30.49
C PRO A 268 -8.62 9.24 -30.97
N GLY A 269 -7.53 8.56 -30.62
CA GLY A 269 -6.17 8.93 -30.99
C GLY A 269 -5.19 9.16 -29.82
N ARG A 270 -5.65 9.45 -28.61
CA ARG A 270 -4.77 9.65 -27.43
C ARG A 270 -4.34 8.39 -26.69
N SER A 271 -4.91 7.23 -27.03
CA SER A 271 -4.70 5.99 -26.24
C SER A 271 -3.29 5.42 -26.34
N MET A 272 -2.64 5.51 -27.49
CA MET A 272 -1.31 4.91 -27.69
C MET A 272 -0.18 5.80 -27.13
N LEU A 273 -0.23 7.10 -27.41
CA LEU A 273 0.72 8.08 -26.85
C LEU A 273 0.61 8.20 -25.32
N SER A 274 -0.62 8.12 -24.78
CA SER A 274 -0.81 8.16 -23.31
C SER A 274 -0.33 6.88 -22.63
N ARG A 275 -0.45 5.71 -23.28
CA ARG A 275 0.10 4.44 -22.77
C ARG A 275 1.62 4.42 -22.82
N MET A 276 2.22 4.87 -23.92
CA MET A 276 3.68 5.03 -24.01
C MET A 276 4.20 6.06 -23.00
N GLY A 277 3.54 7.20 -22.87
CA GLY A 277 3.88 8.20 -21.86
C GLY A 277 3.78 7.67 -20.43
N GLN A 278 2.78 6.84 -20.13
CA GLN A 278 2.67 6.19 -18.82
C GLN A 278 3.77 5.17 -18.56
N LEU A 279 4.13 4.35 -19.55
CA LEU A 279 5.23 3.40 -19.44
C LEU A 279 6.56 4.11 -19.22
N ILE A 280 6.84 5.16 -19.99
CA ILE A 280 8.05 5.97 -19.84
C ILE A 280 8.08 6.67 -18.47
N THR A 281 6.96 7.25 -18.03
CA THR A 281 6.87 7.91 -16.72
C THR A 281 7.07 6.91 -15.57
N MET A 282 6.61 5.67 -15.72
CA MET A 282 6.84 4.60 -14.75
C MET A 282 8.31 4.16 -14.74
N GLU A 283 8.93 3.98 -15.91
CA GLU A 283 10.33 3.58 -16.01
C GLU A 283 11.27 4.66 -15.45
N VAL A 284 11.03 5.92 -15.78
CA VAL A 284 11.83 7.06 -15.30
C VAL A 284 11.52 7.39 -13.84
N GLY A 285 10.27 7.36 -13.45
CA GLY A 285 9.83 7.75 -12.08
C GLY A 285 10.25 6.77 -11.00
N TRP A 286 10.56 5.52 -11.34
CA TRP A 286 10.99 4.49 -10.40
C TRP A 286 12.45 4.06 -10.57
N SER A 287 13.17 4.70 -11.48
CA SER A 287 14.61 4.49 -11.61
C SER A 287 15.31 4.81 -10.29
N GLY A 288 16.19 3.92 -9.86
CA GLY A 288 16.94 4.09 -8.61
C GLY A 288 16.18 3.83 -7.31
N GLN A 289 14.91 3.37 -7.37
CA GLN A 289 14.16 2.98 -6.17
C GLN A 289 14.08 1.46 -6.04
N PRO A 290 14.27 0.88 -4.84
CA PRO A 290 13.98 -0.53 -4.61
C PRO A 290 12.50 -0.81 -4.85
N LEU A 291 12.22 -1.85 -5.62
CA LEU A 291 10.86 -2.20 -6.04
C LEU A 291 10.52 -3.65 -5.68
N TRP A 292 9.34 -3.84 -5.17
CA TRP A 292 8.61 -5.09 -5.16
C TRP A 292 7.59 -5.06 -6.30
N LEU A 293 8.09 -5.29 -7.53
CA LEU A 293 7.32 -5.12 -8.75
C LEU A 293 7.51 -6.32 -9.68
N TYR A 294 6.41 -7.00 -10.02
CA TYR A 294 6.38 -7.95 -11.12
C TYR A 294 6.29 -7.21 -12.46
N ARG A 295 7.21 -7.54 -13.36
CA ARG A 295 7.21 -7.04 -14.75
C ARG A 295 7.13 -8.24 -15.67
N PRO A 296 6.03 -8.39 -16.43
CA PRO A 296 5.89 -9.45 -17.41
C PRO A 296 6.83 -9.30 -18.59
#